data_f473f4a98fdbec30da5547782655ddcb
#
_entry.id   f473f4a98fdbec30da5547782655ddcb
#
_cell.length_a   1.000
_cell.length_b   1.000
_cell.length_c   1.000
_cell.angle_alpha   90.00
_cell.angle_beta   90.00
_cell.angle_gamma   90.00
#
_symmetry.space_group_name_H-M   'P 1'
#
loop_
_entity.id
_entity.type
_entity.pdbx_description
1 polymer ?
#
loop_
_entity_poly.entity_id
_entity_poly.type
_entity_poly.pdbx_seq_one_letter_code
_entity_poly.pdbx_strand_id
1 'polypeptide(L)'
;MSTPGDLTSLGDPTRARILRLIRESDEGRARVGRLAEVLGLRQPTVSHHMKALHEDGIVVRKPEGRRVWYSIAADQRDRIDALLGSAVSVAQPDLERIASDLTLRFRGVFSPESVRATVVDSYELLASRSLSPMIASRTASFAAARLEAMKRADGVPGASPAVLFVCVQNAGRSQIAAGILRQLAGDRVVVKTAGSEPASDVRQAIVATLDEIGVSLGGEFPKPLTDEVVRAADVVVTMGCGDACPIYPGRRYLDWDLEDPVGKSPAQVRAIREDIEARVRALLNELVADRSSAGLSDR
;
A
#
# COMPACT_ATOMS: atom_id res chain seq x y z
N MET A 1 -25.97 33.65 -15.54
CA MET A 1 -24.66 33.82 -14.86
C MET A 1 -24.45 32.56 -14.03
N SER A 2 -23.75 31.56 -14.59
CA SER A 2 -23.50 30.27 -13.90
C SER A 2 -22.38 30.45 -12.90
N THR A 3 -22.62 30.03 -11.69
CA THR A 3 -21.66 29.98 -10.57
C THR A 3 -20.45 29.15 -10.95
N PRO A 4 -19.20 29.55 -10.61
CA PRO A 4 -18.01 28.77 -10.93
C PRO A 4 -18.04 27.42 -10.20
N GLY A 5 -17.81 26.37 -10.95
CA GLY A 5 -17.91 24.95 -10.65
C GLY A 5 -17.65 24.52 -9.21
N ASP A 6 -18.64 23.86 -8.70
CA ASP A 6 -18.64 23.22 -7.40
C ASP A 6 -17.58 22.11 -7.33
N LEU A 7 -16.72 22.13 -6.31
CA LEU A 7 -15.65 21.14 -6.06
C LEU A 7 -16.16 19.71 -5.82
N THR A 8 -17.47 19.54 -5.65
CA THR A 8 -18.14 18.23 -5.53
C THR A 8 -17.88 17.31 -6.73
N SER A 9 -17.65 17.87 -7.93
CA SER A 9 -17.31 17.08 -9.11
C SER A 9 -15.95 16.40 -9.03
N LEU A 10 -15.00 16.93 -8.27
CA LEU A 10 -13.67 16.36 -8.10
C LEU A 10 -13.58 15.36 -6.95
N GLY A 11 -14.60 15.25 -6.12
CA GLY A 11 -14.72 14.23 -5.07
C GLY A 11 -14.90 12.80 -5.63
N ASP A 12 -15.23 12.66 -6.92
CA ASP A 12 -15.31 11.36 -7.58
C ASP A 12 -13.91 10.88 -7.98
N PRO A 13 -13.41 9.75 -7.44
CA PRO A 13 -12.08 9.22 -7.74
C PRO A 13 -11.89 8.87 -9.22
N THR A 14 -12.96 8.49 -9.93
CA THR A 14 -12.88 8.19 -11.36
C THR A 14 -12.65 9.46 -12.17
N ARG A 15 -13.30 10.57 -11.83
CA ARG A 15 -13.10 11.87 -12.49
C ARG A 15 -11.69 12.40 -12.24
N ALA A 16 -11.18 12.28 -11.03
CA ALA A 16 -9.81 12.66 -10.73
C ALA A 16 -8.78 11.84 -11.56
N ARG A 17 -9.00 10.53 -11.72
CA ARG A 17 -8.15 9.69 -12.60
C ARG A 17 -8.26 10.08 -14.07
N ILE A 18 -9.46 10.38 -14.56
CA ILE A 18 -9.68 10.86 -15.94
C ILE A 18 -8.89 12.14 -16.19
N LEU A 19 -9.01 13.15 -15.32
CA LEU A 19 -8.30 14.42 -15.45
C LEU A 19 -6.78 14.22 -15.41
N ARG A 20 -6.29 13.33 -14.55
CA ARG A 20 -4.87 12.99 -14.51
C ARG A 20 -4.39 12.38 -15.83
N LEU A 21 -5.14 11.44 -16.40
CA LEU A 21 -4.80 10.82 -17.69
C LEU A 21 -4.84 11.83 -18.86
N ILE A 22 -5.77 12.78 -18.85
CA ILE A 22 -5.81 13.85 -19.86
C ILE A 22 -4.57 14.74 -19.74
N ARG A 23 -4.21 15.12 -18.51
CA ARG A 23 -3.04 15.96 -18.22
C ARG A 23 -1.74 15.29 -18.63
N GLU A 24 -1.59 14.00 -18.36
CA GLU A 24 -0.38 13.21 -18.61
C GLU A 24 -0.27 12.69 -20.05
N SER A 25 -1.29 12.92 -20.89
CA SER A 25 -1.21 12.55 -22.30
C SER A 25 -0.28 13.49 -23.09
N ASP A 26 0.43 12.96 -24.10
CA ASP A 26 1.46 13.65 -24.88
C ASP A 26 1.01 15.00 -25.44
N GLU A 27 -0.28 15.14 -25.77
CA GLU A 27 -0.87 16.38 -26.32
C GLU A 27 -1.77 17.13 -25.32
N GLY A 28 -1.81 16.72 -24.05
CA GLY A 28 -2.72 17.29 -23.04
C GLY A 28 -4.21 17.05 -23.36
N ARG A 29 -4.52 16.03 -24.21
CA ARG A 29 -5.88 15.70 -24.65
C ARG A 29 -6.07 14.20 -24.81
N ALA A 30 -7.28 13.72 -24.55
CA ALA A 30 -7.61 12.30 -24.68
C ALA A 30 -8.99 12.07 -25.30
N ARG A 31 -9.20 10.86 -25.83
CA ARG A 31 -10.50 10.38 -26.33
C ARG A 31 -11.13 9.45 -25.31
N VAL A 32 -12.47 9.44 -25.24
CA VAL A 32 -13.23 8.60 -24.30
C VAL A 32 -12.85 7.11 -24.43
N GLY A 33 -12.69 6.61 -25.66
CA GLY A 33 -12.30 5.22 -25.88
C GLY A 33 -10.93 4.88 -25.26
N ARG A 34 -9.94 5.76 -25.45
CA ARG A 34 -8.61 5.57 -24.84
C ARG A 34 -8.64 5.62 -23.32
N LEU A 35 -9.41 6.57 -22.77
CA LEU A 35 -9.61 6.66 -21.31
C LEU A 35 -10.27 5.40 -20.75
N ALA A 36 -11.27 4.84 -21.47
CA ALA A 36 -11.95 3.62 -21.07
C ALA A 36 -11.00 2.40 -21.05
N GLU A 37 -10.16 2.26 -22.06
CA GLU A 37 -9.12 1.23 -22.13
C GLU A 37 -8.16 1.30 -20.94
N VAL A 38 -7.58 2.48 -20.70
CA VAL A 38 -6.57 2.69 -19.64
C VAL A 38 -7.18 2.53 -18.23
N LEU A 39 -8.45 2.92 -18.06
CA LEU A 39 -9.15 2.81 -16.78
C LEU A 39 -9.73 1.42 -16.52
N GLY A 40 -9.78 0.54 -17.53
CA GLY A 40 -10.46 -0.75 -17.45
C GLY A 40 -11.98 -0.60 -17.27
N LEU A 41 -12.58 0.51 -17.76
CA LEU A 41 -14.00 0.81 -17.63
C LEU A 41 -14.73 0.70 -18.96
N ARG A 42 -16.04 0.49 -18.90
CA ARG A 42 -16.88 0.53 -20.10
C ARG A 42 -16.96 1.97 -20.64
N GLN A 43 -16.91 2.11 -21.97
CA GLN A 43 -16.98 3.42 -22.64
C GLN A 43 -18.21 4.27 -22.24
N PRO A 44 -19.43 3.74 -22.05
CA PRO A 44 -20.57 4.53 -21.57
C PRO A 44 -20.33 5.14 -20.17
N THR A 45 -19.66 4.42 -19.26
CA THR A 45 -19.32 4.90 -17.92
C THR A 45 -18.37 6.09 -17.99
N VAL A 46 -17.31 5.98 -18.80
CA VAL A 46 -16.36 7.10 -18.99
C VAL A 46 -17.05 8.28 -19.69
N SER A 47 -17.92 8.01 -20.67
CA SER A 47 -18.72 9.06 -21.33
C SER A 47 -19.59 9.83 -20.34
N HIS A 48 -20.18 9.16 -19.36
CA HIS A 48 -20.98 9.81 -18.31
C HIS A 48 -20.12 10.77 -17.45
N HIS A 49 -18.95 10.31 -17.00
CA HIS A 49 -18.03 11.16 -16.25
C HIS A 49 -17.50 12.34 -17.08
N MET A 50 -17.19 12.10 -18.36
CA MET A 50 -16.73 13.15 -19.27
C MET A 50 -17.81 14.21 -19.54
N LYS A 51 -19.08 13.79 -19.63
CA LYS A 51 -20.22 14.70 -19.79
C LYS A 51 -20.33 15.61 -18.56
N ALA A 52 -20.28 15.07 -17.35
CA ALA A 52 -20.32 15.84 -16.12
C ALA A 52 -19.13 16.83 -16.04
N LEU A 53 -17.91 16.39 -16.30
CA LEU A 53 -16.72 17.28 -16.32
C LEU A 53 -16.84 18.39 -17.35
N HIS A 54 -17.50 18.15 -18.47
CA HIS A 54 -17.76 19.15 -19.49
C HIS A 54 -18.85 20.15 -19.09
N GLU A 55 -19.95 19.66 -18.51
CA GLU A 55 -21.04 20.49 -17.97
C GLU A 55 -20.55 21.41 -16.84
N ASP A 56 -19.61 20.94 -16.02
CA ASP A 56 -18.94 21.71 -14.97
C ASP A 56 -17.85 22.67 -15.49
N GLY A 57 -17.61 22.71 -16.81
CA GLY A 57 -16.61 23.57 -17.43
C GLY A 57 -15.16 23.17 -17.14
N ILE A 58 -14.91 21.99 -16.58
CA ILE A 58 -13.58 21.50 -16.22
C ILE A 58 -12.82 21.01 -17.45
N VAL A 59 -13.52 20.41 -18.40
CA VAL A 59 -12.93 19.98 -19.68
C VAL A 59 -13.64 20.62 -20.86
N VAL A 60 -12.89 20.87 -21.92
CA VAL A 60 -13.42 21.32 -23.21
C VAL A 60 -13.45 20.17 -24.19
N ARG A 61 -14.48 20.16 -25.02
CA ARG A 61 -14.71 19.16 -26.05
C ARG A 61 -14.39 19.75 -27.42
N LYS A 62 -13.50 19.11 -28.19
CA LYS A 62 -13.11 19.54 -29.53
C LYS A 62 -13.33 18.41 -30.53
N PRO A 63 -14.34 18.51 -31.43
CA PRO A 63 -14.52 17.57 -32.53
C PRO A 63 -13.44 17.76 -33.60
N GLU A 64 -12.81 16.67 -34.02
CA GLU A 64 -11.86 16.65 -35.15
C GLU A 64 -12.22 15.50 -36.09
N GLY A 65 -12.95 15.79 -37.14
CA GLY A 65 -13.51 14.80 -38.05
C GLY A 65 -14.49 13.85 -37.35
N ARG A 66 -14.23 12.55 -37.42
CA ARG A 66 -15.03 11.53 -36.71
C ARG A 66 -14.62 11.31 -35.25
N ARG A 67 -13.63 12.06 -34.76
CA ARG A 67 -13.06 11.90 -33.41
C ARG A 67 -13.42 13.08 -32.53
N VAL A 68 -13.63 12.81 -31.24
CA VAL A 68 -13.86 13.85 -30.25
C VAL A 68 -12.75 13.78 -29.21
N TRP A 69 -12.06 14.91 -29.10
CA TRP A 69 -10.99 15.10 -28.12
C TRP A 69 -11.48 15.91 -26.93
N TYR A 70 -10.94 15.60 -25.78
CA TYR A 70 -11.19 16.33 -24.53
C TYR A 70 -9.87 16.78 -23.95
N SER A 71 -9.79 18.04 -23.54
CA SER A 71 -8.65 18.62 -22.83
C SER A 71 -9.14 19.40 -21.61
N ILE A 72 -8.29 19.62 -20.63
CA ILE A 72 -8.61 20.47 -19.47
C ILE A 72 -8.79 21.90 -19.99
N ALA A 73 -9.84 22.60 -19.53
CA ALA A 73 -10.09 23.99 -19.88
C ALA A 73 -8.92 24.89 -19.43
N ALA A 74 -8.52 25.85 -20.26
CA ALA A 74 -7.32 26.63 -20.02
C ALA A 74 -7.34 27.40 -18.69
N ASP A 75 -8.51 27.94 -18.33
CA ASP A 75 -8.78 28.66 -17.09
C ASP A 75 -8.87 27.75 -15.84
N GLN A 76 -8.99 26.45 -16.02
CA GLN A 76 -9.04 25.46 -14.93
C GLN A 76 -7.70 24.75 -14.70
N ARG A 77 -6.70 24.93 -15.57
CA ARG A 77 -5.43 24.18 -15.50
C ARG A 77 -4.73 24.35 -14.16
N ASP A 78 -4.46 25.60 -13.75
CA ASP A 78 -3.74 25.87 -12.51
C ASP A 78 -4.49 25.30 -11.29
N ARG A 79 -5.81 25.39 -11.32
CA ARG A 79 -6.68 24.86 -10.25
C ARG A 79 -6.67 23.34 -10.22
N ILE A 80 -6.75 22.70 -11.40
CA ILE A 80 -6.69 21.24 -11.52
C ILE A 80 -5.30 20.73 -11.14
N ASP A 81 -4.24 21.43 -11.54
CA ASP A 81 -2.87 21.10 -11.16
C ASP A 81 -2.65 21.24 -9.64
N ALA A 82 -3.22 22.25 -9.01
CA ALA A 82 -3.19 22.39 -7.56
C ALA A 82 -3.97 21.28 -6.82
N LEU A 83 -5.12 20.84 -7.35
CA LEU A 83 -5.98 19.84 -6.74
C LEU A 83 -5.54 18.40 -6.99
N LEU A 84 -5.05 18.11 -8.20
CA LEU A 84 -4.49 16.80 -8.53
C LEU A 84 -3.06 16.62 -7.99
N GLY A 85 -2.53 17.63 -7.35
CA GLY A 85 -1.12 17.86 -7.17
C GLY A 85 -0.49 18.20 -8.52
N SER A 86 0.42 19.16 -8.59
CA SER A 86 1.34 19.23 -9.72
C SER A 86 1.69 17.81 -10.10
N ALA A 87 1.83 17.48 -11.39
CA ALA A 87 2.72 16.39 -11.76
C ALA A 87 4.02 16.73 -11.05
N VAL A 88 4.15 16.31 -9.83
CA VAL A 88 5.45 16.14 -9.22
C VAL A 88 6.05 15.19 -10.23
N SER A 89 6.89 15.73 -11.12
CA SER A 89 7.95 14.93 -11.69
C SER A 89 8.45 14.19 -10.46
N VAL A 90 8.10 12.91 -10.34
CA VAL A 90 8.57 12.11 -9.21
C VAL A 90 10.05 12.11 -9.48
N ALA A 91 10.74 13.09 -8.90
CA ALA A 91 12.17 13.23 -9.06
C ALA A 91 12.70 11.87 -8.68
N GLN A 92 13.44 11.28 -9.61
CA GLN A 92 14.00 9.96 -9.39
C GLN A 92 14.64 9.99 -8.00
N PRO A 93 14.25 9.11 -7.07
CA PRO A 93 14.73 9.21 -5.70
C PRO A 93 16.26 9.11 -5.70
N ASP A 94 16.91 9.88 -4.86
CA ASP A 94 18.35 9.78 -4.65
C ASP A 94 18.65 8.47 -3.89
N LEU A 95 18.76 7.39 -4.66
CA LEU A 95 19.01 6.04 -4.12
C LEU A 95 20.39 5.95 -3.45
N GLU A 96 21.38 6.73 -3.92
CA GLU A 96 22.72 6.75 -3.31
C GLU A 96 22.68 7.37 -1.92
N ARG A 97 21.93 8.43 -1.73
CA ARG A 97 21.72 9.01 -0.42
C ARG A 97 21.01 8.05 0.53
N ILE A 98 19.92 7.40 0.07
CA ILE A 98 19.21 6.40 0.86
C ILE A 98 20.15 5.25 1.24
N ALA A 99 20.97 4.76 0.31
CA ALA A 99 21.93 3.69 0.56
C ALA A 99 23.02 4.13 1.57
N SER A 100 23.51 5.37 1.46
CA SER A 100 24.49 5.91 2.40
C SER A 100 23.93 6.01 3.83
N ASP A 101 22.71 6.51 3.99
CA ASP A 101 22.05 6.64 5.29
C ASP A 101 21.81 5.26 5.93
N LEU A 102 21.36 4.27 5.12
CA LEU A 102 21.16 2.90 5.60
C LEU A 102 22.49 2.18 5.87
N THR A 103 23.56 2.46 5.11
CA THR A 103 24.91 1.92 5.41
C THR A 103 25.41 2.39 6.78
N LEU A 104 25.18 3.65 7.14
CA LEU A 104 25.51 4.15 8.48
C LEU A 104 24.70 3.44 9.56
N ARG A 105 23.39 3.24 9.34
CA ARG A 105 22.50 2.55 10.28
C ARG A 105 22.87 1.10 10.50
N PHE A 106 23.27 0.40 9.44
CA PHE A 106 23.60 -1.04 9.47
C PHE A 106 25.11 -1.30 9.48
N ARG A 107 25.92 -0.32 9.92
CA ARG A 107 27.37 -0.45 9.98
C ARG A 107 27.80 -1.68 10.79
N GLY A 108 28.69 -2.48 10.23
CA GLY A 108 29.21 -3.71 10.85
C GLY A 108 28.28 -4.91 10.74
N VAL A 109 27.12 -4.77 10.10
CA VAL A 109 26.16 -5.88 9.82
C VAL A 109 26.18 -6.24 8.34
N PHE A 110 26.08 -5.24 7.48
CA PHE A 110 26.08 -5.43 6.03
C PHE A 110 27.18 -4.61 5.35
N SER A 111 27.67 -5.10 4.20
CA SER A 111 28.55 -4.32 3.35
C SER A 111 27.78 -3.16 2.67
N PRO A 112 28.45 -2.05 2.31
CA PRO A 112 27.82 -0.97 1.56
C PRO A 112 27.18 -1.43 0.26
N GLU A 113 27.80 -2.40 -0.43
CA GLU A 113 27.31 -2.99 -1.70
C GLU A 113 25.99 -3.74 -1.48
N SER A 114 25.90 -4.54 -0.40
CA SER A 114 24.68 -5.27 -0.05
C SER A 114 23.54 -4.32 0.30
N VAL A 115 23.83 -3.25 1.05
CA VAL A 115 22.83 -2.21 1.37
C VAL A 115 22.35 -1.54 0.10
N ARG A 116 23.26 -1.10 -0.77
CA ARG A 116 22.93 -0.47 -2.05
C ARG A 116 22.07 -1.37 -2.93
N ALA A 117 22.46 -2.63 -3.09
CA ALA A 117 21.68 -3.61 -3.87
C ALA A 117 20.25 -3.75 -3.31
N THR A 118 20.10 -3.85 -1.98
CA THR A 118 18.76 -3.92 -1.34
C THR A 118 17.93 -2.65 -1.56
N VAL A 119 18.54 -1.46 -1.57
CA VAL A 119 17.85 -0.20 -1.85
C VAL A 119 17.36 -0.16 -3.29
N VAL A 120 18.21 -0.49 -4.26
CA VAL A 120 17.86 -0.51 -5.69
C VAL A 120 16.73 -1.49 -5.96
N ASP A 121 16.85 -2.74 -5.50
CA ASP A 121 15.81 -3.76 -5.66
C ASP A 121 14.49 -3.35 -4.98
N SER A 122 14.57 -2.76 -3.79
CA SER A 122 13.37 -2.24 -3.10
C SER A 122 12.67 -1.12 -3.87
N TYR A 123 13.44 -0.24 -4.52
CA TYR A 123 12.88 0.78 -5.39
C TYR A 123 12.20 0.17 -6.62
N GLU A 124 12.85 -0.79 -7.29
CA GLU A 124 12.31 -1.46 -8.48
C GLU A 124 11.01 -2.20 -8.16
N LEU A 125 10.96 -2.92 -7.05
CA LEU A 125 9.76 -3.62 -6.58
C LEU A 125 8.57 -2.66 -6.31
N LEU A 126 8.83 -1.48 -5.77
CA LEU A 126 7.79 -0.50 -5.50
C LEU A 126 7.41 0.29 -6.77
N ALA A 127 8.38 0.72 -7.56
CA ALA A 127 8.19 1.54 -8.76
C ALA A 127 7.46 0.79 -9.88
N SER A 128 7.69 -0.53 -10.00
CA SER A 128 6.99 -1.38 -10.97
C SER A 128 5.46 -1.41 -10.79
N ARG A 129 4.97 -1.03 -9.60
CA ARG A 129 3.54 -1.10 -9.24
C ARG A 129 2.87 0.26 -9.11
N SER A 130 3.58 1.27 -8.64
CA SER A 130 3.05 2.63 -8.50
C SER A 130 4.17 3.64 -8.29
N LEU A 131 4.18 4.69 -9.11
CA LEU A 131 5.00 5.88 -8.88
C LEU A 131 4.24 6.81 -7.92
N SER A 132 4.42 6.59 -6.63
CA SER A 132 3.88 7.45 -5.58
C SER A 132 4.79 8.67 -5.36
N PRO A 133 4.25 9.87 -5.07
CA PRO A 133 5.06 11.00 -4.59
C PRO A 133 5.93 10.66 -3.36
N MET A 134 5.54 9.64 -2.61
CA MET A 134 6.26 9.13 -1.44
C MET A 134 7.26 8.04 -1.77
N ILE A 135 7.59 7.78 -3.04
CA ILE A 135 8.42 6.62 -3.45
C ILE A 135 9.78 6.61 -2.75
N ALA A 136 10.42 7.76 -2.56
CA ALA A 136 11.71 7.86 -1.88
C ALA A 136 11.64 7.38 -0.42
N SER A 137 10.70 7.89 0.37
CA SER A 137 10.51 7.51 1.77
C SER A 137 10.01 6.07 1.92
N ARG A 138 9.15 5.60 1.00
CA ARG A 138 8.71 4.20 0.97
C ARG A 138 9.87 3.26 0.63
N THR A 139 10.73 3.62 -0.32
CA THR A 139 11.94 2.84 -0.65
C THR A 139 12.87 2.75 0.56
N ALA A 140 13.16 3.87 1.22
CA ALA A 140 14.00 3.88 2.41
C ALA A 140 13.42 2.99 3.54
N SER A 141 12.12 3.12 3.82
CA SER A 141 11.44 2.32 4.84
C SER A 141 11.38 0.82 4.48
N PHE A 142 11.12 0.50 3.22
CA PHE A 142 11.04 -0.90 2.77
C PHE A 142 12.41 -1.57 2.75
N ALA A 143 13.45 -0.90 2.23
CA ALA A 143 14.82 -1.39 2.26
C ALA A 143 15.32 -1.60 3.70
N ALA A 144 15.06 -0.66 4.60
CA ALA A 144 15.37 -0.81 6.02
C ALA A 144 14.68 -2.03 6.64
N ALA A 145 13.39 -2.23 6.35
CA ALA A 145 12.63 -3.38 6.85
C ALA A 145 13.16 -4.72 6.35
N ARG A 146 13.64 -4.77 5.11
CA ARG A 146 14.28 -5.95 4.50
C ARG A 146 15.64 -6.25 5.13
N LEU A 147 16.48 -5.22 5.33
CA LEU A 147 17.76 -5.37 6.01
C LEU A 147 17.58 -5.85 7.47
N GLU A 148 16.61 -5.31 8.20
CA GLU A 148 16.28 -5.83 9.54
C GLU A 148 15.80 -7.30 9.49
N ALA A 149 15.05 -7.67 8.46
CA ALA A 149 14.62 -9.06 8.27
C ALA A 149 15.80 -9.99 7.99
N MET A 150 16.72 -9.60 7.10
CA MET A 150 17.95 -10.35 6.82
C MET A 150 18.78 -10.56 8.10
N LYS A 151 19.02 -9.47 8.85
CA LYS A 151 19.75 -9.52 10.13
C LYS A 151 19.08 -10.47 11.14
N ARG A 152 17.74 -10.49 11.18
CA ARG A 152 16.99 -11.36 12.07
C ARG A 152 17.05 -12.83 11.64
N ALA A 153 17.01 -13.10 10.33
CA ALA A 153 17.05 -14.47 9.79
C ALA A 153 18.34 -15.23 10.19
N ASP A 154 19.44 -14.49 10.41
CA ASP A 154 20.72 -15.02 10.89
C ASP A 154 20.72 -15.42 12.38
N GLY A 155 19.62 -15.24 13.08
CA GLY A 155 19.36 -15.73 14.43
C GLY A 155 19.90 -14.80 15.53
N VAL A 156 19.00 -14.09 16.21
CA VAL A 156 19.31 -13.39 17.46
C VAL A 156 18.60 -14.13 18.60
N PRO A 157 19.33 -14.87 19.45
CA PRO A 157 18.73 -15.56 20.61
C PRO A 157 18.00 -14.56 21.52
N GLY A 158 16.82 -14.92 21.99
CA GLY A 158 16.04 -14.07 22.91
C GLY A 158 15.29 -12.89 22.29
N ALA A 159 15.33 -12.74 20.96
CA ALA A 159 14.56 -11.69 20.28
C ALA A 159 13.04 -11.87 20.48
N SER A 160 12.32 -10.72 20.46
CA SER A 160 10.84 -10.76 20.48
C SER A 160 10.31 -11.55 19.28
N PRO A 161 9.24 -12.39 19.43
CA PRO A 161 8.70 -13.15 18.31
C PRO A 161 8.26 -12.22 17.18
N ALA A 162 8.47 -12.67 15.94
CA ALA A 162 8.07 -11.93 14.75
C ALA A 162 6.87 -12.59 14.10
N VAL A 163 5.84 -11.80 13.85
CA VAL A 163 4.63 -12.20 13.12
C VAL A 163 4.56 -11.47 11.80
N LEU A 164 4.40 -12.23 10.72
CA LEU A 164 4.17 -11.71 9.37
C LEU A 164 2.74 -11.99 8.95
N PHE A 165 1.98 -10.93 8.66
CA PHE A 165 0.65 -11.05 8.07
C PHE A 165 0.71 -10.88 6.56
N VAL A 166 0.23 -11.86 5.79
CA VAL A 166 0.25 -11.88 4.34
C VAL A 166 -1.17 -11.95 3.78
N CYS A 167 -1.49 -11.10 2.83
CA CYS A 167 -2.69 -11.22 2.00
C CYS A 167 -2.35 -10.81 0.57
N VAL A 168 -3.28 -10.90 -0.38
CA VAL A 168 -2.98 -10.57 -1.78
C VAL A 168 -2.50 -9.13 -1.91
N GLN A 169 -3.29 -8.14 -1.52
CA GLN A 169 -3.03 -6.73 -1.81
C GLN A 169 -2.28 -5.96 -0.71
N ASN A 170 -2.09 -6.53 0.46
CA ASN A 170 -1.52 -5.82 1.63
C ASN A 170 -2.17 -4.45 1.91
N ALA A 171 -3.44 -4.30 1.57
CA ALA A 171 -4.20 -3.05 1.67
C ALA A 171 -5.48 -3.17 2.50
N GLY A 172 -5.75 -4.36 3.06
CA GLY A 172 -6.96 -4.69 3.82
C GLY A 172 -6.65 -5.56 5.03
N ARG A 173 -6.98 -6.87 4.95
CA ARG A 173 -6.91 -7.86 6.04
C ARG A 173 -5.59 -7.85 6.82
N SER A 174 -4.47 -7.93 6.13
CA SER A 174 -3.14 -7.93 6.77
C SER A 174 -2.80 -6.62 7.49
N GLN A 175 -3.30 -5.48 6.99
CA GLN A 175 -3.11 -4.19 7.65
C GLN A 175 -3.97 -4.07 8.91
N ILE A 176 -5.21 -4.58 8.89
CA ILE A 176 -6.07 -4.65 10.07
C ILE A 176 -5.39 -5.49 11.15
N ALA A 177 -4.98 -6.70 10.83
CA ALA A 177 -4.34 -7.62 11.76
C ALA A 177 -3.06 -7.02 12.38
N ALA A 178 -2.21 -6.44 11.54
CA ALA A 178 -0.97 -5.84 11.99
C ALA A 178 -1.18 -4.60 12.86
N GLY A 179 -2.11 -3.71 12.50
CA GLY A 179 -2.44 -2.54 13.31
C GLY A 179 -2.90 -2.92 14.70
N ILE A 180 -3.83 -3.87 14.79
CA ILE A 180 -4.36 -4.35 16.06
C ILE A 180 -3.26 -5.05 16.88
N LEU A 181 -2.46 -5.95 16.26
CA LEU A 181 -1.40 -6.65 17.00
C LEU A 181 -0.33 -5.68 17.53
N ARG A 182 0.08 -4.68 16.75
CA ARG A 182 1.02 -3.65 17.20
C ARG A 182 0.49 -2.89 18.41
N GLN A 183 -0.77 -2.49 18.40
CA GLN A 183 -1.39 -1.79 19.52
C GLN A 183 -1.46 -2.67 20.78
N LEU A 184 -1.84 -3.93 20.64
CA LEU A 184 -1.99 -4.84 21.78
C LEU A 184 -0.66 -5.34 22.34
N ALA A 185 0.32 -5.59 21.46
CA ALA A 185 1.58 -6.20 21.86
C ALA A 185 2.68 -5.17 22.21
N GLY A 186 2.63 -3.95 21.64
CA GLY A 186 3.76 -3.01 21.74
C GLY A 186 5.04 -3.66 21.25
N ASP A 187 6.13 -3.49 21.97
CA ASP A 187 7.47 -4.01 21.62
C ASP A 187 7.65 -5.50 21.91
N ARG A 188 6.63 -6.18 22.48
CA ARG A 188 6.69 -7.62 22.80
C ARG A 188 6.68 -8.50 21.55
N VAL A 189 6.20 -8.00 20.42
CA VAL A 189 6.09 -8.73 19.14
C VAL A 189 6.55 -7.82 18.02
N VAL A 190 7.40 -8.33 17.14
CA VAL A 190 7.76 -7.67 15.88
C VAL A 190 6.70 -7.98 14.84
N VAL A 191 5.98 -6.97 14.36
CA VAL A 191 4.86 -7.14 13.43
C VAL A 191 5.22 -6.65 12.04
N LYS A 192 5.10 -7.51 11.04
CA LYS A 192 5.36 -7.24 9.63
C LYS A 192 4.13 -7.53 8.78
N THR A 193 4.04 -6.89 7.63
CA THR A 193 2.99 -7.14 6.62
C THR A 193 3.58 -7.22 5.24
N ALA A 194 2.98 -8.05 4.38
CA ALA A 194 3.32 -8.16 2.97
C ALA A 194 2.12 -8.58 2.12
N GLY A 195 2.23 -8.38 0.80
CA GLY A 195 1.26 -8.86 -0.17
C GLY A 195 1.92 -9.53 -1.35
N SER A 196 1.28 -10.56 -1.90
CA SER A 196 1.72 -11.20 -3.14
C SER A 196 1.58 -10.27 -4.35
N GLU A 197 0.53 -9.44 -4.35
CA GLU A 197 0.21 -8.43 -5.35
C GLU A 197 -0.17 -7.11 -4.68
N PRO A 198 0.79 -6.38 -4.06
CA PRO A 198 0.48 -5.22 -3.26
C PRO A 198 -0.19 -4.11 -4.07
N ALA A 199 -1.21 -3.50 -3.47
CA ALA A 199 -1.87 -2.30 -4.02
C ALA A 199 -0.96 -1.07 -3.89
N SER A 200 -1.34 0.05 -4.51
CA SER A 200 -0.62 1.32 -4.40
C SER A 200 -0.68 1.93 -3.00
N ASP A 201 -1.84 1.79 -2.33
CA ASP A 201 -2.11 2.39 -1.03
C ASP A 201 -3.04 1.52 -0.19
N VAL A 202 -3.02 1.74 1.14
CA VAL A 202 -4.00 1.14 2.05
C VAL A 202 -5.38 1.74 1.77
N ARG A 203 -6.40 0.91 1.79
CA ARG A 203 -7.78 1.35 1.50
C ARG A 203 -8.30 2.29 2.58
N GLN A 204 -8.91 3.40 2.17
CA GLN A 204 -9.47 4.38 3.10
C GLN A 204 -10.50 3.78 4.07
N ALA A 205 -11.32 2.82 3.61
CA ALA A 205 -12.27 2.13 4.48
C ALA A 205 -11.58 1.33 5.61
N ILE A 206 -10.36 0.84 5.37
CA ILE A 206 -9.56 0.15 6.38
C ILE A 206 -8.97 1.14 7.39
N VAL A 207 -8.45 2.27 6.90
CA VAL A 207 -7.98 3.35 7.78
C VAL A 207 -9.11 3.80 8.70
N ALA A 208 -10.29 4.14 8.14
CA ALA A 208 -11.44 4.59 8.91
C ALA A 208 -11.92 3.55 9.96
N THR A 209 -11.97 2.25 9.59
CA THR A 209 -12.44 1.22 10.52
C THR A 209 -11.45 0.94 11.66
N LEU A 210 -10.15 1.22 11.46
CA LEU A 210 -9.13 1.15 12.50
C LEU A 210 -9.13 2.41 13.39
N ASP A 211 -9.33 3.58 12.79
CA ASP A 211 -9.47 4.84 13.54
C ASP A 211 -10.65 4.79 14.53
N GLU A 212 -11.76 4.09 14.18
CA GLU A 212 -12.91 3.88 15.09
C GLU A 212 -12.52 3.21 16.42
N ILE A 213 -11.47 2.41 16.43
CA ILE A 213 -10.96 1.71 17.62
C ILE A 213 -9.62 2.28 18.13
N GLY A 214 -9.24 3.46 17.63
CA GLY A 214 -8.03 4.16 18.05
C GLY A 214 -6.73 3.52 17.54
N VAL A 215 -6.77 2.70 16.49
CA VAL A 215 -5.61 2.08 15.86
C VAL A 215 -5.16 2.93 14.68
N SER A 216 -4.03 3.61 14.81
CA SER A 216 -3.43 4.37 13.71
C SER A 216 -2.51 3.49 12.85
N LEU A 217 -2.64 3.59 11.53
CA LEU A 217 -1.71 2.95 10.60
C LEU A 217 -0.42 3.76 10.34
N GLY A 218 -0.35 5.01 10.78
CA GLY A 218 0.87 5.80 10.92
C GLY A 218 1.87 5.75 9.74
N GLY A 219 1.42 5.97 8.51
CA GLY A 219 2.31 5.94 7.34
C GLY A 219 2.59 4.55 6.78
N GLU A 220 1.85 3.52 7.21
CA GLU A 220 1.90 2.18 6.61
C GLU A 220 1.48 2.24 5.14
N PHE A 221 2.13 1.41 4.34
CA PHE A 221 1.83 1.26 2.91
C PHE A 221 1.95 -0.22 2.52
N PRO A 222 1.28 -0.64 1.42
CA PRO A 222 1.39 -2.00 0.91
C PRO A 222 2.82 -2.33 0.48
N LYS A 223 3.33 -3.46 0.95
CA LYS A 223 4.71 -3.92 0.71
C LYS A 223 4.70 -5.24 -0.04
N PRO A 224 5.58 -5.44 -1.05
CA PRO A 224 5.79 -6.73 -1.67
C PRO A 224 6.23 -7.79 -0.68
N LEU A 225 5.78 -9.04 -0.92
CA LEU A 225 6.27 -10.20 -0.21
C LEU A 225 7.68 -10.53 -0.72
N THR A 226 8.63 -10.67 0.19
CA THR A 226 10.02 -11.03 -0.12
C THR A 226 10.48 -12.19 0.75
N ASP A 227 11.45 -12.97 0.23
CA ASP A 227 11.94 -14.18 0.90
C ASP A 227 12.49 -13.91 2.30
N GLU A 228 13.25 -12.83 2.46
CA GLU A 228 13.85 -12.47 3.73
C GLU A 228 12.82 -12.14 4.81
N VAL A 229 11.69 -11.52 4.45
CA VAL A 229 10.66 -11.19 5.44
C VAL A 229 9.93 -12.43 5.92
N VAL A 230 9.75 -13.45 5.05
CA VAL A 230 9.16 -14.74 5.44
C VAL A 230 10.15 -15.52 6.31
N ARG A 231 11.42 -15.58 5.93
CA ARG A 231 12.48 -16.26 6.70
C ARG A 231 12.70 -15.64 8.08
N ALA A 232 12.48 -14.35 8.23
CA ALA A 232 12.65 -13.65 9.51
C ALA A 232 11.45 -13.80 10.45
N ALA A 233 10.33 -14.31 9.98
CA ALA A 233 9.12 -14.49 10.79
C ALA A 233 9.18 -15.81 11.57
N ASP A 234 8.73 -15.80 12.82
CA ASP A 234 8.50 -17.01 13.62
C ASP A 234 7.11 -17.58 13.32
N VAL A 235 6.14 -16.69 13.08
CA VAL A 235 4.77 -17.05 12.67
C VAL A 235 4.40 -16.29 11.40
N VAL A 236 3.93 -17.00 10.41
CA VAL A 236 3.38 -16.46 9.16
C VAL A 236 1.88 -16.72 9.14
N VAL A 237 1.10 -15.65 9.04
CA VAL A 237 -0.36 -15.74 8.95
C VAL A 237 -0.78 -15.34 7.53
N THR A 238 -1.32 -16.32 6.79
CA THR A 238 -1.85 -16.13 5.44
C THR A 238 -3.35 -15.82 5.49
N MET A 239 -3.80 -14.96 4.56
CA MET A 239 -5.20 -14.51 4.48
C MET A 239 -5.63 -14.48 3.01
N GLY A 240 -5.83 -15.67 2.42
CA GLY A 240 -6.30 -15.81 1.05
C GLY A 240 -5.27 -15.42 -0.01
N CYS A 241 -3.98 -15.62 0.24
CA CYS A 241 -2.91 -15.47 -0.76
C CYS A 241 -2.58 -16.77 -1.50
N GLY A 242 -3.27 -17.88 -1.20
CA GLY A 242 -3.06 -19.17 -1.83
C GLY A 242 -1.60 -19.64 -1.74
N ASP A 243 -1.09 -20.26 -2.80
CA ASP A 243 0.28 -20.82 -2.88
C ASP A 243 1.37 -19.75 -3.10
N ALA A 244 1.01 -18.46 -3.11
CA ALA A 244 1.98 -17.38 -3.38
C ALA A 244 2.95 -17.12 -2.21
N CYS A 245 2.70 -17.67 -1.02
CA CYS A 245 3.59 -17.52 0.12
C CYS A 245 4.56 -18.71 0.19
N PRO A 246 5.89 -18.48 0.08
CA PRO A 246 6.86 -19.56 0.18
C PRO A 246 6.86 -20.19 1.58
N ILE A 247 7.02 -21.51 1.65
CA ILE A 247 7.08 -22.26 2.90
C ILE A 247 8.54 -22.57 3.24
N TYR A 248 8.98 -22.08 4.42
CA TYR A 248 10.32 -22.36 4.94
C TYR A 248 10.28 -23.25 6.17
N PRO A 249 11.18 -24.23 6.32
CA PRO A 249 11.27 -25.06 7.51
C PRO A 249 11.48 -24.22 8.80
N GLY A 250 10.94 -24.71 9.91
CA GLY A 250 11.11 -24.09 11.22
C GLY A 250 10.24 -22.82 11.45
N ARG A 251 9.33 -22.51 10.56
CA ARG A 251 8.36 -21.42 10.72
C ARG A 251 6.98 -22.01 10.98
N ARG A 252 6.20 -21.35 11.84
CA ARG A 252 4.80 -21.70 12.08
C ARG A 252 3.91 -20.98 11.08
N TYR A 253 3.08 -21.72 10.35
CA TYR A 253 2.12 -21.16 9.39
C TYR A 253 0.71 -21.32 9.92
N LEU A 254 -0.06 -20.23 9.83
CA LEU A 254 -1.49 -20.17 10.12
C LEU A 254 -2.20 -19.65 8.89
N ASP A 255 -3.27 -20.30 8.48
CA ASP A 255 -4.13 -19.78 7.42
C ASP A 255 -5.45 -19.31 8.02
N TRP A 256 -5.75 -18.02 7.84
CA TRP A 256 -6.98 -17.42 8.31
C TRP A 256 -7.94 -17.25 7.14
N ASP A 257 -8.95 -18.12 7.07
CA ASP A 257 -10.06 -17.92 6.14
C ASP A 257 -10.89 -16.72 6.59
N LEU A 258 -10.80 -15.63 5.81
CA LEU A 258 -11.40 -14.34 6.10
C LEU A 258 -12.04 -13.75 4.85
N GLU A 259 -13.23 -13.19 5.02
CA GLU A 259 -13.90 -12.47 3.94
C GLU A 259 -13.09 -11.27 3.47
N ASP A 260 -13.09 -11.00 2.15
CA ASP A 260 -12.38 -9.83 1.60
C ASP A 260 -13.20 -8.56 1.84
N PRO A 261 -12.64 -7.51 2.46
CA PRO A 261 -13.33 -6.25 2.71
C PRO A 261 -13.62 -5.41 1.45
N VAL A 262 -13.13 -5.83 0.27
CA VAL A 262 -13.32 -5.10 -0.99
C VAL A 262 -14.78 -5.05 -1.38
N GLY A 263 -15.32 -3.84 -1.60
CA GLY A 263 -16.72 -3.64 -2.02
C GLY A 263 -17.76 -3.90 -0.93
N LYS A 264 -17.33 -4.11 0.31
CA LYS A 264 -18.23 -4.34 1.45
C LYS A 264 -18.73 -3.04 2.05
N SER A 265 -19.90 -3.10 2.67
CA SER A 265 -20.45 -1.98 3.45
C SER A 265 -19.61 -1.73 4.71
N PRO A 266 -19.65 -0.53 5.30
CA PRO A 266 -18.93 -0.24 6.54
C PRO A 266 -19.25 -1.22 7.69
N ALA A 267 -20.50 -1.68 7.79
CA ALA A 267 -20.90 -2.67 8.79
C ALA A 267 -20.22 -4.02 8.58
N GLN A 268 -20.12 -4.48 7.34
CA GLN A 268 -19.42 -5.72 7.00
C GLN A 268 -17.91 -5.60 7.22
N VAL A 269 -17.31 -4.44 6.92
CA VAL A 269 -15.88 -4.20 7.18
C VAL A 269 -15.59 -4.24 8.68
N ARG A 270 -16.49 -3.70 9.53
CA ARG A 270 -16.38 -3.82 11.00
C ARG A 270 -16.47 -5.29 11.46
N ALA A 271 -17.40 -6.07 10.93
CA ALA A 271 -17.50 -7.49 11.27
C ALA A 271 -16.22 -8.28 10.92
N ILE A 272 -15.63 -8.01 9.75
CA ILE A 272 -14.33 -8.58 9.36
C ILE A 272 -13.22 -8.13 10.32
N ARG A 273 -13.17 -6.86 10.72
CA ARG A 273 -12.22 -6.35 11.72
C ARG A 273 -12.38 -7.07 13.06
N GLU A 274 -13.60 -7.28 13.52
CA GLU A 274 -13.90 -7.95 14.79
C GLU A 274 -13.46 -9.43 14.79
N ASP A 275 -13.68 -10.17 13.68
CA ASP A 275 -13.15 -11.51 13.51
C ASP A 275 -11.61 -11.52 13.53
N ILE A 276 -10.98 -10.60 12.79
CA ILE A 276 -9.52 -10.46 12.80
C ILE A 276 -9.01 -10.13 14.21
N GLU A 277 -9.67 -9.22 14.94
CA GLU A 277 -9.28 -8.85 16.30
C GLU A 277 -9.35 -10.05 17.26
N ALA A 278 -10.39 -10.85 17.18
CA ALA A 278 -10.51 -12.06 18.00
C ALA A 278 -9.35 -13.04 17.75
N ARG A 279 -9.00 -13.27 16.48
CA ARG A 279 -7.87 -14.14 16.09
C ARG A 279 -6.52 -13.56 16.52
N VAL A 280 -6.33 -12.25 16.39
CA VAL A 280 -5.10 -11.57 16.84
C VAL A 280 -4.92 -11.67 18.34
N ARG A 281 -6.01 -11.53 19.14
CA ARG A 281 -5.96 -11.71 20.60
C ARG A 281 -5.60 -13.14 20.99
N ALA A 282 -6.17 -14.13 20.31
CA ALA A 282 -5.83 -15.54 20.53
C ALA A 282 -4.34 -15.81 20.23
N LEU A 283 -3.84 -15.35 19.06
CA LEU A 283 -2.44 -15.48 18.67
C LEU A 283 -1.49 -14.80 19.69
N LEU A 284 -1.82 -13.58 20.14
CA LEU A 284 -0.99 -12.89 21.12
C LEU A 284 -0.90 -13.66 22.45
N ASN A 285 -2.01 -14.23 22.93
CA ASN A 285 -2.02 -15.03 24.15
C ASN A 285 -1.13 -16.26 24.02
N GLU A 286 -1.17 -16.97 22.88
CA GLU A 286 -0.27 -18.09 22.61
C GLU A 286 1.21 -17.67 22.63
N LEU A 287 1.56 -16.59 21.92
CA LEU A 287 2.95 -16.09 21.85
C LEU A 287 3.50 -15.66 23.22
N VAL A 288 2.65 -15.18 24.12
CA VAL A 288 3.03 -14.79 25.47
C VAL A 288 3.19 -16.03 26.37
N ALA A 289 2.31 -17.03 26.23
CA ALA A 289 2.37 -18.28 26.97
C ALA A 289 3.63 -19.10 26.63
N ASP A 290 3.97 -19.20 25.34
CA ASP A 290 5.16 -19.91 24.85
C ASP A 290 6.46 -19.33 25.43
N ARG A 291 6.55 -18.00 25.58
CA ARG A 291 7.71 -17.35 26.22
C ARG A 291 7.81 -17.61 27.70
N SER A 292 6.68 -17.70 28.40
CA SER A 292 6.65 -17.97 29.83
C SER A 292 7.12 -19.40 30.12
N SER A 293 6.80 -20.35 29.25
CA SER A 293 7.25 -21.74 29.37
C SER A 293 8.73 -21.94 29.02
N ALA A 294 9.24 -21.21 27.99
CA ALA A 294 10.63 -21.30 27.60
C ALA A 294 11.59 -20.68 28.68
N GLY A 295 11.18 -19.61 29.34
CA GLY A 295 11.96 -18.98 30.42
C GLY A 295 11.99 -19.78 31.75
N LEU A 296 11.16 -20.79 31.91
CA LEU A 296 11.17 -21.71 33.08
C LEU A 296 12.09 -22.91 32.87
N SER A 297 12.47 -23.24 31.63
CA SER A 297 13.35 -24.38 31.31
C SER A 297 14.84 -24.06 31.40
N ASP A 298 15.20 -22.77 31.52
CA ASP A 298 16.58 -22.26 31.59
C ASP A 298 17.05 -21.86 33.02
N ARG A 299 16.30 -22.34 34.06
CA ARG A 299 16.68 -22.10 35.48
C ARG A 299 17.02 -23.39 36.23
#